data_a8c3993fe284a2f3f4c444f153a390bb
#
_entry.id   a8c3993fe284a2f3f4c444f153a390bb
#
_cell.length_a   1.000
_cell.length_b   1.000
_cell.length_c   1.000
_cell.angle_alpha   90.00
_cell.angle_beta   90.00
_cell.angle_gamma   90.00
#
_symmetry.space_group_name_H-M   'P 1'
#
loop_
_entity.id
_entity.type
_entity.pdbx_description
1 polymer ?
#
loop_
_entity_poly.entity_id
_entity_poly.type
_entity_poly.pdbx_seq_one_letter_code
_entity_poly.pdbx_strand_id
1 'polypeptide(L)'
;MTKTPTHYFRTPVTAPGPLGQTMVRSMGAIRRNPLRYLNEVWRQHGDVGQFPIPRPPTYLVNSPEGVRRVLVDNARNYGKSTIQYRALSLVTGDGLLTSDGPTWRSQRRVLQPAFHHDALADLGSHVAEATARIARSWMRWPAAT
;
A
#
# COMPACT_ATOMS: atom_id res chain seq x y z
N MET A 1 -31.93 -16.48 31.99
CA MET A 1 -30.83 -16.86 31.09
C MET A 1 -31.16 -16.34 29.69
N THR A 2 -30.80 -15.11 29.39
CA THR A 2 -31.05 -14.43 28.11
C THR A 2 -29.88 -14.72 27.19
N LYS A 3 -30.14 -15.49 26.14
CA LYS A 3 -29.15 -15.74 25.06
C LYS A 3 -28.89 -14.43 24.34
N THR A 4 -27.68 -13.91 24.45
CA THR A 4 -27.15 -12.81 23.66
C THR A 4 -27.10 -13.25 22.19
N PRO A 5 -27.72 -12.53 21.26
CA PRO A 5 -27.70 -12.93 19.85
C PRO A 5 -26.30 -12.79 19.27
N THR A 6 -25.89 -13.82 18.57
CA THR A 6 -24.61 -13.96 17.85
C THR A 6 -24.53 -12.99 16.65
N HIS A 7 -24.35 -11.70 16.91
CA HIS A 7 -24.22 -10.67 15.85
C HIS A 7 -22.76 -10.44 15.37
N TYR A 8 -21.84 -11.32 15.74
CA TYR A 8 -20.39 -11.11 15.48
C TYR A 8 -19.91 -11.40 14.05
N PHE A 9 -20.77 -11.77 13.09
CA PHE A 9 -20.30 -12.26 11.79
C PHE A 9 -20.71 -11.45 10.55
N ARG A 10 -21.43 -10.36 10.69
CA ARG A 10 -21.71 -9.48 9.55
C ARG A 10 -20.85 -8.23 9.63
N THR A 11 -19.91 -8.09 8.70
CA THR A 11 -19.23 -6.84 8.46
C THR A 11 -20.28 -5.81 8.03
N PRO A 12 -20.39 -4.65 8.68
CA PRO A 12 -21.34 -3.63 8.24
C PRO A 12 -21.02 -3.23 6.81
N VAL A 13 -22.02 -3.22 5.94
CA VAL A 13 -21.90 -2.74 4.58
C VAL A 13 -22.03 -1.22 4.64
N THR A 14 -20.91 -0.51 4.45
CA THR A 14 -20.85 0.96 4.50
C THR A 14 -20.62 1.59 3.12
N ALA A 15 -20.23 0.77 2.13
CA ALA A 15 -20.08 1.17 0.73
C ALA A 15 -20.49 0.00 -0.19
N PRO A 16 -20.90 0.27 -1.44
CA PRO A 16 -21.20 -0.77 -2.43
C PRO A 16 -19.95 -1.61 -2.72
N GLY A 17 -20.14 -2.86 -3.12
CA GLY A 17 -19.01 -3.73 -3.45
C GLY A 17 -19.41 -5.16 -3.79
N PRO A 18 -18.45 -5.98 -4.22
CA PRO A 18 -18.71 -7.36 -4.57
C PRO A 18 -19.15 -8.18 -3.35
N LEU A 19 -20.04 -9.10 -3.56
CA LEU A 19 -20.40 -10.09 -2.53
C LEU A 19 -19.22 -11.03 -2.26
N GLY A 20 -19.10 -11.51 -1.02
CA GLY A 20 -18.02 -12.42 -0.63
C GLY A 20 -17.94 -13.67 -1.50
N GLN A 21 -19.08 -14.25 -1.89
CA GLN A 21 -19.13 -15.41 -2.79
C GLN A 21 -18.60 -15.08 -4.19
N THR A 22 -18.93 -13.89 -4.72
CA THR A 22 -18.43 -13.42 -6.01
C THR A 22 -16.92 -13.22 -5.96
N MET A 23 -16.41 -12.61 -4.89
CA MET A 23 -14.97 -12.41 -4.71
C MET A 23 -14.21 -13.73 -4.65
N VAL A 24 -14.71 -14.74 -3.92
CA VAL A 24 -14.09 -16.06 -3.87
C VAL A 24 -14.07 -16.73 -5.25
N ARG A 25 -15.16 -16.66 -6.01
CA ARG A 25 -15.21 -17.18 -7.40
C ARG A 25 -14.24 -16.45 -8.32
N SER A 26 -14.00 -15.17 -8.09
CA SER A 26 -13.08 -14.35 -8.88
C SER A 26 -11.59 -14.52 -8.48
N MET A 27 -11.27 -15.35 -7.50
CA MET A 27 -9.89 -15.48 -6.97
C MET A 27 -8.88 -15.82 -8.07
N GLY A 28 -9.23 -16.68 -9.03
CA GLY A 28 -8.38 -17.00 -10.17
C GLY A 28 -8.11 -15.79 -11.07
N ALA A 29 -9.12 -14.98 -11.33
CA ALA A 29 -8.99 -13.74 -12.10
C ALA A 29 -8.16 -12.69 -11.35
N ILE A 30 -8.38 -12.55 -10.03
CA ILE A 30 -7.61 -11.64 -9.15
C ILE A 30 -6.12 -12.01 -9.20
N ARG A 31 -5.78 -13.28 -9.07
CA ARG A 31 -4.37 -13.74 -9.10
C ARG A 31 -3.72 -13.54 -10.46
N ARG A 32 -4.47 -13.69 -11.55
CA ARG A 32 -3.95 -13.55 -12.92
C ARG A 32 -3.77 -12.09 -13.31
N ASN A 33 -4.73 -11.23 -13.00
CA ASN A 33 -4.67 -9.80 -13.32
C ASN A 33 -5.44 -8.96 -12.29
N PRO A 34 -4.78 -8.59 -11.17
CA PRO A 34 -5.42 -7.84 -10.08
C PRO A 34 -5.89 -6.45 -10.52
N LEU A 35 -5.16 -5.77 -11.40
CA LEU A 35 -5.53 -4.42 -11.85
C LEU A 35 -6.81 -4.43 -12.69
N ARG A 36 -6.99 -5.44 -13.55
CA ARG A 36 -8.22 -5.60 -14.30
C ARG A 36 -9.41 -5.82 -13.39
N TYR A 37 -9.26 -6.66 -12.37
CA TYR A 37 -10.31 -6.91 -11.39
C TYR A 37 -10.68 -5.64 -10.62
N LEU A 38 -9.71 -4.87 -10.14
CA LEU A 38 -9.95 -3.60 -9.45
C LEU A 38 -10.67 -2.58 -10.34
N ASN A 39 -10.31 -2.51 -11.63
CA ASN A 39 -10.98 -1.65 -12.61
C ASN A 39 -12.43 -2.07 -12.86
N GLU A 40 -12.71 -3.37 -12.92
CA GLU A 40 -14.07 -3.91 -13.03
C GLU A 40 -14.91 -3.57 -11.78
N VAL A 41 -14.33 -3.70 -10.59
CA VAL A 41 -15.00 -3.31 -9.33
C VAL A 41 -15.32 -1.83 -9.31
N TRP A 42 -14.38 -0.97 -9.69
CA TRP A 42 -14.60 0.46 -9.80
C TRP A 42 -15.73 0.80 -10.76
N ARG A 43 -15.74 0.23 -11.97
CA ARG A 43 -16.79 0.48 -12.97
C ARG A 43 -18.17 0.04 -12.50
N GLN A 44 -18.26 -1.02 -11.72
CA GLN A 44 -19.53 -1.57 -11.24
C GLN A 44 -20.05 -0.89 -9.96
N HIS A 45 -19.16 -0.43 -9.10
CA HIS A 45 -19.52 0.02 -7.74
C HIS A 45 -19.18 1.49 -7.47
N GLY A 46 -18.50 2.17 -8.40
CA GLY A 46 -18.13 3.58 -8.27
C GLY A 46 -16.82 3.80 -7.52
N ASP A 47 -16.58 5.05 -7.15
CA ASP A 47 -15.28 5.53 -6.64
C ASP A 47 -14.89 5.00 -5.27
N VAL A 48 -15.85 4.52 -4.48
CA VAL A 48 -15.59 3.88 -3.19
C VAL A 48 -16.24 2.51 -3.18
N GLY A 49 -15.42 1.47 -3.24
CA GLY A 49 -15.87 0.08 -3.19
C GLY A 49 -15.42 -0.62 -1.92
N GLN A 50 -16.32 -1.40 -1.29
CA GLN A 50 -16.00 -2.17 -0.10
C GLN A 50 -15.81 -3.65 -0.43
N PHE A 51 -14.66 -4.21 -0.07
CA PHE A 51 -14.40 -5.63 -0.14
C PHE A 51 -14.77 -6.30 1.20
N PRO A 52 -15.56 -7.38 1.17
CA PRO A 52 -15.97 -8.08 2.39
C PRO A 52 -14.86 -8.92 3.01
N ILE A 53 -13.80 -9.20 2.26
CA ILE A 53 -12.66 -10.02 2.65
C ILE A 53 -11.37 -9.32 2.22
N PRO A 54 -10.29 -9.28 3.05
CA PRO A 54 -10.19 -9.82 4.41
C PRO A 54 -10.98 -9.01 5.45
N ARG A 55 -10.98 -9.47 6.69
CA ARG A 55 -11.53 -8.69 7.81
C ARG A 55 -10.39 -8.03 8.60
N PRO A 56 -10.51 -6.79 9.04
CA PRO A 56 -11.61 -5.84 8.79
C PRO A 56 -11.79 -5.52 7.29
N PRO A 57 -12.94 -4.94 6.87
CA PRO A 57 -13.21 -4.67 5.46
C PRO A 57 -12.15 -3.76 4.86
N THR A 58 -11.83 -4.04 3.61
CA THR A 58 -10.89 -3.24 2.81
C THR A 58 -11.69 -2.40 1.83
N TYR A 59 -11.23 -1.17 1.58
CA TYR A 59 -11.88 -0.25 0.66
C TYR A 59 -10.99 0.08 -0.52
N LEU A 60 -11.58 0.10 -1.71
CA LEU A 60 -11.01 0.71 -2.90
C LEU A 60 -11.48 2.16 -2.94
N VAL A 61 -10.56 3.11 -2.93
CA VAL A 61 -10.84 4.53 -3.10
C VAL A 61 -10.16 4.99 -4.38
N ASN A 62 -10.96 5.37 -5.38
CA ASN A 62 -10.48 5.60 -6.74
C ASN A 62 -10.71 7.03 -7.27
N SER A 63 -11.34 7.90 -6.48
CA SER A 63 -11.45 9.32 -6.82
C SER A 63 -10.27 10.13 -6.28
N PRO A 64 -9.79 11.17 -7.00
CA PRO A 64 -8.74 12.07 -6.51
C PRO A 64 -9.10 12.72 -5.18
N GLU A 65 -10.36 13.12 -5.00
CA GLU A 65 -10.89 13.73 -3.78
C GLU A 65 -10.84 12.76 -2.61
N GLY A 66 -11.25 11.51 -2.82
CA GLY A 66 -11.19 10.45 -1.82
C GLY A 66 -9.75 10.13 -1.41
N VAL A 67 -8.85 10.03 -2.37
CA VAL A 67 -7.40 9.82 -2.12
C VAL A 67 -6.83 11.00 -1.34
N ARG A 68 -7.11 12.24 -1.75
CA ARG A 68 -6.69 13.44 -1.02
C ARG A 68 -7.22 13.46 0.41
N ARG A 69 -8.50 13.11 0.58
CA ARG A 69 -9.13 13.03 1.92
C ARG A 69 -8.38 12.07 2.83
N VAL A 70 -8.01 10.89 2.33
CA VAL A 70 -7.31 9.87 3.12
C VAL A 70 -5.85 10.26 3.39
N LEU A 71 -5.13 10.71 2.36
CA LEU A 71 -3.67 10.90 2.46
C LEU A 71 -3.25 12.27 2.97
N VAL A 72 -4.11 13.30 2.85
CA VAL A 72 -3.77 14.69 3.18
C VAL A 72 -4.71 15.26 4.22
N ASP A 73 -6.00 15.45 3.86
CA ASP A 73 -6.90 16.25 4.67
C ASP A 73 -7.24 15.60 6.01
N ASN A 74 -7.29 14.29 6.05
CA ASN A 74 -7.67 13.50 7.22
C ASN A 74 -6.64 12.42 7.59
N ALA A 75 -5.40 12.58 7.13
CA ALA A 75 -4.32 11.59 7.30
C ALA A 75 -4.10 11.15 8.76
N ARG A 76 -4.41 12.03 9.73
CA ARG A 76 -4.26 11.73 11.17
C ARG A 76 -5.19 10.63 11.68
N ASN A 77 -6.31 10.38 10.99
CA ASN A 77 -7.30 9.37 11.35
C ASN A 77 -7.02 8.00 10.71
N TYR A 78 -5.98 7.92 9.88
CA TYR A 78 -5.55 6.68 9.23
C TYR A 78 -4.18 6.27 9.75
N GLY A 79 -4.05 4.99 10.11
CA GLY A 79 -2.80 4.44 10.63
C GLY A 79 -2.36 3.21 9.87
N LYS A 80 -1.15 2.74 10.18
CA LYS A 80 -0.52 1.57 9.56
C LYS A 80 -0.70 0.28 10.36
N SER A 81 -1.61 0.25 11.34
CA SER A 81 -1.82 -0.91 12.24
C SER A 81 -2.56 -2.08 11.54
N THR A 82 -2.23 -2.39 10.30
CA THR A 82 -2.80 -3.50 9.55
C THR A 82 -1.92 -4.74 9.60
N ILE A 83 -2.50 -5.90 9.28
CA ILE A 83 -1.76 -7.17 9.27
C ILE A 83 -0.60 -7.15 8.25
N GLN A 84 -0.76 -6.45 7.14
CA GLN A 84 0.26 -6.31 6.11
C GLN A 84 1.48 -5.54 6.63
N TYR A 85 1.27 -4.43 7.32
CA TYR A 85 2.36 -3.65 7.93
C TYR A 85 3.04 -4.40 9.07
N ARG A 86 2.29 -5.18 9.87
CA ARG A 86 2.86 -6.06 10.89
C ARG A 86 3.73 -7.15 10.28
N ALA A 87 3.27 -7.80 9.21
CA ALA A 87 4.08 -8.80 8.52
C ALA A 87 5.34 -8.18 7.90
N LEU A 88 5.24 -6.97 7.34
CA LEU A 88 6.37 -6.26 6.76
C LEU A 88 7.39 -5.86 7.84
N SER A 89 6.95 -5.40 9.01
CA SER A 89 7.85 -5.00 10.10
C SER A 89 8.68 -6.17 10.65
N LEU A 90 8.21 -7.41 10.52
CA LEU A 90 9.00 -8.60 10.90
C LEU A 90 10.27 -8.74 10.03
N VAL A 91 10.24 -8.25 8.80
CA VAL A 91 11.38 -8.33 7.85
C VAL A 91 12.19 -7.04 7.84
N THR A 92 11.53 -5.88 7.84
CA THR A 92 12.18 -4.57 7.68
C THR A 92 12.41 -3.82 8.99
N GLY A 93 11.89 -4.34 10.11
CA GLY A 93 11.89 -3.63 11.39
C GLY A 93 10.94 -2.42 11.41
N ASP A 94 11.03 -1.63 12.48
CA ASP A 94 10.19 -0.44 12.70
C ASP A 94 10.82 0.83 12.10
N GLY A 95 11.02 0.81 10.79
CA GLY A 95 11.53 1.95 10.02
C GLY A 95 10.44 2.92 9.57
N LEU A 96 10.81 3.91 8.76
CA LEU A 96 9.91 4.96 8.25
C LEU A 96 8.70 4.39 7.49
N LEU A 97 8.85 3.24 6.85
CA LEU A 97 7.78 2.59 6.10
C LEU A 97 6.73 1.96 7.01
N THR A 98 7.15 1.32 8.09
CA THR A 98 6.32 0.48 8.97
C THR A 98 5.88 1.17 10.25
N SER A 99 6.64 2.15 10.73
CA SER A 99 6.30 2.95 11.91
C SER A 99 5.12 3.89 11.66
N ASP A 100 4.45 4.30 12.72
CA ASP A 100 3.29 5.19 12.69
C ASP A 100 3.34 6.22 13.82
N GLY A 101 2.41 7.18 13.78
CA GLY A 101 2.20 8.15 14.83
C GLY A 101 3.44 9.00 15.19
N PRO A 102 3.77 9.13 16.49
CA PRO A 102 4.90 9.94 16.95
C PRO A 102 6.26 9.41 16.47
N THR A 103 6.44 8.11 16.46
CA THR A 103 7.69 7.45 16.00
C THR A 103 7.97 7.79 14.54
N TRP A 104 6.97 7.63 13.67
CA TRP A 104 7.08 8.00 12.27
C TRP A 104 7.43 9.48 12.07
N ARG A 105 6.78 10.38 12.83
CA ARG A 105 7.04 11.82 12.72
C ARG A 105 8.48 12.17 13.11
N SER A 106 8.99 11.53 14.16
CA SER A 106 10.38 11.71 14.61
C SER A 106 11.36 11.24 13.54
N GLN A 107 11.19 10.03 13.02
CA GLN A 107 12.05 9.46 11.98
C GLN A 107 12.00 10.29 10.69
N ARG A 108 10.79 10.69 10.26
CA ARG A 108 10.63 11.53 9.07
C ARG A 108 11.34 12.86 9.21
N ARG A 109 11.27 13.52 10.37
CA ARG A 109 11.94 14.80 10.61
C ARG A 109 13.46 14.69 10.48
N VAL A 110 14.03 13.60 10.94
CA VAL A 110 15.47 13.35 10.83
C VAL A 110 15.89 13.09 9.39
N LEU A 111 15.07 12.38 8.62
CA LEU A 111 15.39 12.01 7.24
C LEU A 111 15.06 13.10 6.21
N GLN A 112 14.11 13.97 6.51
CA GLN A 112 13.59 14.97 5.56
C GLN A 112 14.68 15.91 4.98
N PRO A 113 15.69 16.37 5.73
CA PRO A 113 16.75 17.22 5.18
C PRO A 113 17.52 16.57 4.01
N ALA A 114 17.70 15.24 4.04
CA ALA A 114 18.38 14.52 2.95
C ALA A 114 17.61 14.52 1.62
N PHE A 115 16.34 14.92 1.64
CA PHE A 115 15.47 15.02 0.45
C PHE A 115 15.18 16.47 0.05
N HIS A 116 15.91 17.44 0.58
CA HIS A 116 15.86 18.81 0.09
C HIS A 116 16.38 18.90 -1.34
N HIS A 117 15.87 19.89 -2.09
CA HIS A 117 16.24 20.09 -3.49
C HIS A 117 17.76 20.16 -3.70
N ASP A 118 18.47 20.88 -2.82
CA ASP A 118 19.92 21.03 -2.90
C ASP A 118 20.65 19.70 -2.67
N ALA A 119 20.19 18.89 -1.73
CA ALA A 119 20.75 17.55 -1.48
C ALA A 119 20.48 16.57 -2.65
N LEU A 120 19.42 16.82 -3.43
CA LEU A 120 19.09 16.01 -4.61
C LEU A 120 19.75 16.51 -5.89
N ALA A 121 20.27 17.74 -5.91
CA ALA A 121 20.90 18.32 -7.11
C ALA A 121 22.09 17.48 -7.58
N ASP A 122 22.89 16.95 -6.66
CA ASP A 122 24.07 16.13 -6.95
C ASP A 122 23.75 14.64 -7.20
N LEU A 123 22.49 14.23 -7.00
CA LEU A 123 22.12 12.82 -7.15
C LEU A 123 22.36 12.30 -8.57
N GLY A 124 22.15 13.16 -9.58
CA GLY A 124 22.40 12.82 -10.98
C GLY A 124 23.85 12.42 -11.26
N SER A 125 24.80 13.13 -10.69
CA SER A 125 26.24 12.83 -10.82
C SER A 125 26.58 11.49 -10.15
N HIS A 126 26.08 11.25 -8.94
CA HIS A 126 26.30 9.99 -8.22
C HIS A 126 25.70 8.77 -8.98
N VAL A 127 24.50 8.93 -9.56
CA VAL A 127 23.87 7.89 -10.38
C VAL A 127 24.69 7.62 -11.63
N ALA A 128 25.16 8.66 -12.33
CA ALA A 128 25.99 8.52 -13.53
C ALA A 128 27.32 7.82 -13.22
N GLU A 129 27.99 8.19 -12.13
CA GLU A 129 29.21 7.54 -11.68
C GLU A 129 29.01 6.06 -11.31
N ALA A 130 27.98 5.76 -10.52
CA ALA A 130 27.64 4.39 -10.14
C ALA A 130 27.33 3.54 -11.38
N THR A 131 26.56 4.09 -12.33
CA THR A 131 26.24 3.43 -13.60
C THR A 131 27.49 3.13 -14.42
N ALA A 132 28.37 4.12 -14.56
CA ALA A 132 29.62 3.94 -15.28
C ALA A 132 30.52 2.89 -14.63
N ARG A 133 30.57 2.83 -13.30
CA ARG A 133 31.28 1.79 -12.55
C ARG A 133 30.76 0.40 -12.82
N ILE A 134 29.44 0.23 -12.77
CA ILE A 134 28.78 -1.04 -13.05
C ILE A 134 29.00 -1.47 -14.51
N ALA A 135 28.82 -0.55 -15.47
CA ALA A 135 29.03 -0.83 -16.89
C ALA A 135 30.49 -1.30 -17.16
N ARG A 136 31.46 -0.64 -16.56
CA ARG A 136 32.88 -1.08 -16.65
C ARG A 136 33.09 -2.47 -16.03
N SER A 137 32.40 -2.84 -14.97
CA SER A 137 32.50 -4.18 -14.38
C SER A 137 31.92 -5.24 -15.30
N TRP A 138 30.83 -4.97 -15.98
CA TRP A 138 30.22 -5.88 -16.95
C TRP A 138 31.07 -6.10 -18.19
N MET A 139 31.73 -5.06 -18.70
CA MET A 139 32.64 -5.21 -19.84
C MET A 139 33.89 -6.07 -19.55
N ARG A 140 34.23 -6.25 -18.27
CA ARG A 140 35.30 -7.15 -17.83
C ARG A 140 34.85 -8.60 -17.60
N TRP A 141 33.54 -8.86 -17.68
CA TRP A 141 33.03 -10.20 -17.52
C TRP A 141 33.31 -11.01 -18.77
N PRO A 142 34.00 -12.18 -18.67
CA PRO A 142 34.24 -13.01 -19.83
C PRO A 142 32.92 -13.44 -20.43
N ALA A 143 32.78 -13.32 -21.76
CA ALA A 143 31.63 -13.85 -22.46
C ALA A 143 31.50 -15.33 -22.11
N ALA A 144 30.31 -15.75 -21.68
CA ALA A 144 30.05 -17.17 -21.45
C ALA A 144 30.23 -17.91 -22.78
N THR A 145 31.28 -18.76 -22.86
CA THR A 145 31.49 -19.71 -23.93
C THR A 145 30.50 -20.87 -23.79
#